data_6b19eeac98410a58c8fe0443869337c0
#
_entry.id   6b19eeac98410a58c8fe0443869337c0
#
_cell.length_a   1.000
_cell.length_b   1.000
_cell.length_c   1.000
_cell.angle_alpha   90.00
_cell.angle_beta   90.00
_cell.angle_gamma   90.00
#
_symmetry.space_group_name_H-M   'P 1'
#
loop_
_entity.id
_entity.type
_entity.pdbx_description
1 polymer ?
#
loop_
_entity_poly.entity_id
_entity_poly.type
_entity_poly.pdbx_seq_one_letter_code
_entity_poly.pdbx_strand_id
1 'polypeptide(L)'
;MQSALISRSPDLLRLRDEGYELEIRSGHLLVHNIPYVNAAGTIGYGTLVSDLTLAGDTTSRPGNHVSWFIGEHPCDRAGRAITAIQHGTTRFELAPDITAQHAFSNKPPTGYPDYHAKMTRYIEIISAPAQSLQPGTTARTYKPVPADEAESVFRYVDSASSRAGITAVTAKLSGQRIAIVGLGGTGSYMLDLVAKTPVLEIH
;
A
#
# COMPACT_ATOMS: atom_id res chain seq x y z
N MET A 1 -3.09 -7.73 -11.03
CA MET A 1 -2.85 -6.37 -11.60
C MET A 1 -2.22 -5.40 -10.60
N GLN A 2 -2.78 -5.25 -9.37
CA GLN A 2 -2.23 -4.30 -8.37
C GLN A 2 -0.81 -4.64 -7.91
N SER A 3 -0.47 -5.91 -7.67
CA SER A 3 0.86 -6.35 -7.24
C SER A 3 1.95 -6.00 -8.27
N ALA A 4 1.65 -6.15 -9.56
CA ALA A 4 2.57 -5.79 -10.65
C ALA A 4 2.81 -4.27 -10.70
N LEU A 5 1.77 -3.45 -10.55
CA LEU A 5 1.88 -2.00 -10.54
C LEU A 5 2.70 -1.50 -9.33
N ILE A 6 2.45 -2.05 -8.14
CA ILE A 6 3.25 -1.73 -6.94
C ILE A 6 4.72 -2.08 -7.15
N SER A 7 5.01 -3.26 -7.71
CA SER A 7 6.39 -3.72 -7.92
C SER A 7 7.14 -2.93 -8.99
N ARG A 8 6.44 -2.34 -9.96
CA ARG A 8 7.03 -1.54 -11.04
C ARG A 8 7.18 -0.06 -10.69
N SER A 9 6.45 0.42 -9.68
CA SER A 9 6.43 1.82 -9.27
C SER A 9 7.36 2.02 -8.07
N PRO A 10 8.51 2.70 -8.22
CA PRO A 10 9.52 2.81 -7.14
C PRO A 10 8.98 3.44 -5.85
N ASP A 11 8.06 4.38 -5.94
CA ASP A 11 7.44 5.05 -4.80
C ASP A 11 6.45 4.14 -4.05
N LEU A 12 5.64 3.36 -4.78
CA LEU A 12 4.74 2.38 -4.17
C LEU A 12 5.52 1.19 -3.60
N LEU A 13 6.55 0.75 -4.33
CA LEU A 13 7.45 -0.30 -3.87
C LEU A 13 8.10 0.08 -2.54
N ARG A 14 8.57 1.34 -2.43
CA ARG A 14 9.16 1.85 -1.21
C ARG A 14 8.15 1.91 -0.05
N LEU A 15 6.92 2.36 -0.27
CA LEU A 15 5.86 2.33 0.74
C LEU A 15 5.61 0.89 1.24
N ARG A 16 5.49 -0.07 0.33
CA ARG A 16 5.32 -1.49 0.68
C ARG A 16 6.50 -2.01 1.50
N ASP A 17 7.73 -1.75 1.06
CA ASP A 17 8.95 -2.25 1.70
C ASP A 17 9.18 -1.61 3.08
N GLU A 18 8.70 -0.38 3.29
CA GLU A 18 8.64 0.26 4.60
C GLU A 18 7.53 -0.30 5.50
N GLY A 19 6.70 -1.23 5.02
CA GLY A 19 5.71 -1.97 5.79
C GLY A 19 4.30 -1.40 5.78
N TYR A 20 3.99 -0.43 4.91
CA TYR A 20 2.63 0.07 4.76
C TYR A 20 1.75 -0.93 4.02
N GLU A 21 0.50 -1.06 4.46
CA GLU A 21 -0.49 -1.93 3.86
C GLU A 21 -1.18 -1.20 2.70
N LEU A 22 -0.80 -1.56 1.47
CA LEU A 22 -1.26 -0.90 0.25
C LEU A 22 -2.36 -1.70 -0.43
N GLU A 23 -3.28 -0.99 -1.06
CA GLU A 23 -4.24 -1.53 -2.02
C GLU A 23 -4.39 -0.57 -3.19
N ILE A 24 -4.51 -1.10 -4.41
CA ILE A 24 -4.88 -0.33 -5.59
C ILE A 24 -6.25 -0.81 -6.04
N ARG A 25 -7.23 0.08 -5.98
CA ARG A 25 -8.62 -0.24 -6.31
C ARG A 25 -9.28 0.93 -7.02
N SER A 26 -9.97 0.63 -8.12
CA SER A 26 -10.76 1.63 -8.88
C SER A 26 -10.00 2.92 -9.20
N GLY A 27 -8.72 2.80 -9.60
CA GLY A 27 -7.88 3.96 -9.94
C GLY A 27 -7.37 4.79 -8.75
N HIS A 28 -7.48 4.25 -7.53
CA HIS A 28 -7.02 4.90 -6.31
C HIS A 28 -5.96 4.05 -5.60
N LEU A 29 -5.05 4.74 -4.93
CA LEU A 29 -4.12 4.17 -3.96
C LEU A 29 -4.75 4.29 -2.57
N LEU A 30 -4.90 3.17 -1.88
CA LEU A 30 -5.36 3.09 -0.49
C LEU A 30 -4.18 2.66 0.38
N VAL A 31 -4.01 3.32 1.53
CA VAL A 31 -3.08 2.89 2.58
C VAL A 31 -3.89 2.64 3.84
N HIS A 32 -3.90 1.38 4.26
CA HIS A 32 -4.74 0.90 5.37
C HIS A 32 -4.06 1.05 6.73
N ASN A 33 -4.87 0.86 7.77
CA ASN A 33 -4.42 0.82 9.16
C ASN A 33 -3.64 2.06 9.62
N ILE A 34 -4.06 3.25 9.17
CA ILE A 34 -3.50 4.51 9.63
C ILE A 34 -4.04 4.81 11.03
N PRO A 35 -3.20 4.79 12.08
CA PRO A 35 -3.66 5.12 13.43
C PRO A 35 -3.95 6.62 13.55
N TYR A 36 -5.04 6.95 14.21
CA TYR A 36 -5.43 8.33 14.50
C TYR A 36 -6.12 8.43 15.87
N VAL A 37 -6.22 9.62 16.43
CA VAL A 37 -7.03 9.88 17.61
C VAL A 37 -8.38 10.41 17.17
N ASN A 38 -9.47 9.87 17.71
CA ASN A 38 -10.82 10.35 17.44
C ASN A 38 -11.28 11.43 18.46
N ALA A 39 -12.49 11.95 18.30
CA ALA A 39 -13.04 12.99 19.17
C ALA A 39 -13.23 12.53 20.65
N ALA A 40 -13.31 11.21 20.89
CA ALA A 40 -13.35 10.65 22.24
C ALA A 40 -11.95 10.52 22.89
N GLY A 41 -10.88 10.93 22.20
CA GLY A 41 -9.50 10.79 22.67
C GLY A 41 -8.97 9.36 22.62
N THR A 42 -9.62 8.47 21.87
CA THR A 42 -9.21 7.07 21.71
C THR A 42 -8.52 6.86 20.36
N ILE A 43 -7.66 5.84 20.29
CA ILE A 43 -6.95 5.49 19.05
C ILE A 43 -7.86 4.62 18.20
N GLY A 44 -8.14 5.09 16.99
CA GLY A 44 -8.78 4.34 15.91
C GLY A 44 -7.82 4.08 14.76
N TYR A 45 -8.26 3.29 13.78
CA TYR A 45 -7.51 2.99 12.56
C TYR A 45 -8.38 3.27 11.35
N GLY A 46 -7.82 3.98 10.38
CA GLY A 46 -8.52 4.36 9.15
C GLY A 46 -7.72 4.05 7.90
N THR A 47 -8.25 4.49 6.76
CA THR A 47 -7.61 4.30 5.44
C THR A 47 -7.42 5.65 4.77
N LEU A 48 -6.19 5.91 4.35
CA LEU A 48 -5.84 7.08 3.54
C LEU A 48 -5.99 6.73 2.06
N VAL A 49 -6.66 7.58 1.29
CA VAL A 49 -6.96 7.37 -0.13
C VAL A 49 -6.40 8.51 -0.96
N SER A 50 -5.84 8.19 -2.11
CA SER A 50 -5.39 9.16 -3.12
C SER A 50 -5.75 8.68 -4.51
N ASP A 51 -6.11 9.60 -5.42
CA ASP A 51 -6.12 9.27 -6.85
C ASP A 51 -4.75 8.73 -7.24
N LEU A 52 -4.73 7.84 -8.21
CA LEU A 52 -3.52 7.26 -8.74
C LEU A 52 -3.34 7.68 -10.20
N THR A 53 -2.30 8.46 -10.47
CA THR A 53 -1.93 8.89 -11.82
C THR A 53 -0.85 7.97 -12.35
N LEU A 54 -1.06 7.41 -13.53
CA LEU A 54 -0.16 6.43 -14.15
C LEU A 54 0.50 7.01 -15.40
N ALA A 55 1.72 6.55 -15.65
CA ALA A 55 2.47 6.71 -16.88
C ALA A 55 2.80 5.30 -17.43
N GLY A 56 1.90 4.77 -18.26
CA GLY A 56 1.96 3.38 -18.69
C GLY A 56 1.66 2.42 -17.53
N ASP A 57 2.61 1.59 -17.17
CA ASP A 57 2.52 0.56 -16.14
C ASP A 57 3.23 0.93 -14.81
N THR A 58 3.55 2.21 -14.64
CA THR A 58 4.15 2.77 -13.42
C THR A 58 3.40 4.00 -12.95
N THR A 59 3.62 4.41 -11.70
CA THR A 59 3.12 5.69 -11.19
C THR A 59 3.84 6.86 -11.84
N SER A 60 3.12 7.96 -12.01
CA SER A 60 3.70 9.27 -12.28
C SER A 60 3.54 10.17 -11.05
N ARG A 61 4.04 11.39 -11.16
CA ARG A 61 3.85 12.40 -10.11
C ARG A 61 2.35 12.56 -9.78
N PRO A 62 1.96 12.66 -8.48
CA PRO A 62 0.57 12.90 -8.11
C PRO A 62 -0.02 14.12 -8.81
N GLY A 63 -1.18 13.94 -9.45
CA GLY A 63 -1.86 15.00 -10.20
C GLY A 63 -2.38 16.14 -9.30
N ASN A 64 -2.61 15.83 -8.03
CA ASN A 64 -3.04 16.81 -7.02
C ASN A 64 -2.45 16.51 -5.64
N HIS A 65 -2.67 17.43 -4.69
CA HIS A 65 -2.19 17.34 -3.32
C HIS A 65 -3.27 16.86 -2.33
N VAL A 66 -4.51 16.69 -2.79
CA VAL A 66 -5.64 16.25 -1.94
C VAL A 66 -5.52 14.75 -1.67
N SER A 67 -5.86 14.37 -0.45
CA SER A 67 -6.07 12.97 -0.05
C SER A 67 -7.37 12.87 0.72
N TRP A 68 -8.01 11.71 0.65
CA TRP A 68 -9.23 11.44 1.38
C TRP A 68 -8.97 10.45 2.51
N PHE A 69 -9.89 10.39 3.47
CA PHE A 69 -9.76 9.52 4.63
C PHE A 69 -11.07 8.81 4.92
N ILE A 70 -10.96 7.51 5.11
CA ILE A 70 -12.03 6.62 5.52
C ILE A 70 -11.83 6.32 7.00
N GLY A 71 -12.75 6.80 7.83
CA GLY A 71 -12.70 6.71 9.28
C GLY A 71 -13.35 7.92 9.93
N GLU A 72 -13.27 8.02 11.25
CA GLU A 72 -13.67 9.23 11.96
C GLU A 72 -12.68 10.38 11.71
N HIS A 73 -13.07 11.61 12.05
CA HIS A 73 -12.18 12.76 11.84
C HIS A 73 -10.94 12.66 12.74
N PRO A 74 -9.72 12.69 12.17
CA PRO A 74 -8.49 12.68 12.97
C PRO A 74 -8.39 13.91 13.86
N CYS A 75 -8.07 13.69 15.14
CA CYS A 75 -7.99 14.70 16.18
C CYS A 75 -6.59 14.79 16.78
N ASP A 76 -6.35 15.89 17.51
CA ASP A 76 -5.17 16.03 18.37
C ASP A 76 -5.30 15.15 19.63
N ARG A 77 -4.29 15.18 20.50
CA ARG A 77 -4.28 14.43 21.76
C ARG A 77 -5.45 14.73 22.71
N ALA A 78 -6.06 15.90 22.56
CA ALA A 78 -7.19 16.35 23.37
C ALA A 78 -8.56 16.08 22.71
N GLY A 79 -8.62 15.32 21.63
CA GLY A 79 -9.83 15.03 20.89
C GLY A 79 -10.34 16.18 20.00
N ARG A 80 -9.52 17.23 19.78
CA ARG A 80 -9.90 18.35 18.90
C ARG A 80 -9.49 18.05 17.48
N ALA A 81 -10.38 18.31 16.52
CA ALA A 81 -10.15 18.05 15.11
C ALA A 81 -8.87 18.71 14.58
N ILE A 82 -8.08 17.99 13.77
CA ILE A 82 -6.91 18.52 13.06
C ILE A 82 -7.39 19.34 11.87
N THR A 83 -7.70 20.62 12.11
CA THR A 83 -8.25 21.52 11.08
C THR A 83 -7.19 22.06 10.11
N ALA A 84 -5.92 22.00 10.46
CA ALA A 84 -4.82 22.56 9.65
C ALA A 84 -4.70 21.95 8.26
N ILE A 85 -5.16 20.71 8.07
CA ILE A 85 -5.17 20.02 6.76
C ILE A 85 -6.59 19.77 6.24
N GLN A 86 -7.61 20.19 6.98
CA GLN A 86 -9.01 19.93 6.61
C GLN A 86 -9.37 20.65 5.31
N HIS A 87 -9.86 19.92 4.32
CA HIS A 87 -10.36 20.44 3.06
C HIS A 87 -11.89 20.28 2.95
N GLY A 88 -12.44 19.19 3.48
CA GLY A 88 -13.86 18.93 3.52
C GLY A 88 -14.24 17.79 4.46
N THR A 89 -15.46 17.82 4.99
CA THR A 89 -16.00 16.83 5.91
C THR A 89 -17.38 16.37 5.47
N THR A 90 -17.49 15.99 4.20
CA THR A 90 -18.71 15.47 3.61
C THR A 90 -18.45 14.05 3.10
N ARG A 91 -19.50 13.35 2.73
CA ARG A 91 -19.36 12.07 2.04
C ARG A 91 -18.82 12.29 0.64
N PHE A 92 -17.68 11.67 0.34
CA PHE A 92 -17.04 11.66 -0.98
C PHE A 92 -17.15 10.27 -1.57
N GLU A 93 -17.92 10.14 -2.66
CA GLU A 93 -17.98 8.90 -3.45
C GLU A 93 -16.88 8.97 -4.52
N LEU A 94 -15.73 8.37 -4.22
CA LEU A 94 -14.55 8.39 -5.08
C LEU A 94 -14.66 7.35 -6.20
N ALA A 95 -15.29 6.23 -5.89
CA ALA A 95 -15.63 5.16 -6.81
C ALA A 95 -16.86 4.41 -6.26
N PRO A 96 -17.52 3.52 -7.03
CA PRO A 96 -18.69 2.77 -6.57
C PRO A 96 -18.45 1.98 -5.27
N ASP A 97 -17.20 1.60 -5.03
CA ASP A 97 -16.75 0.79 -3.89
C ASP A 97 -15.81 1.54 -2.93
N ILE A 98 -15.63 2.87 -3.13
CA ILE A 98 -14.76 3.70 -2.29
C ILE A 98 -15.52 4.96 -1.86
N THR A 99 -15.90 5.01 -0.59
CA THR A 99 -16.53 6.19 0.02
C THR A 99 -15.67 6.68 1.18
N ALA A 100 -15.28 7.95 1.15
CA ALA A 100 -14.54 8.61 2.22
C ALA A 100 -15.41 9.64 2.94
N GLN A 101 -15.08 9.94 4.21
CA GLN A 101 -15.81 10.88 5.05
C GLN A 101 -15.10 12.23 5.15
N HIS A 102 -13.80 12.27 4.89
CA HIS A 102 -12.99 13.48 5.02
C HIS A 102 -12.08 13.66 3.81
N ALA A 103 -11.86 14.91 3.45
CA ALA A 103 -10.83 15.30 2.48
C ALA A 103 -9.82 16.22 3.17
N PHE A 104 -8.55 15.98 2.88
CA PHE A 104 -7.43 16.72 3.42
C PHE A 104 -6.60 17.37 2.33
N SER A 105 -6.05 18.54 2.63
CA SER A 105 -5.19 19.30 1.74
C SER A 105 -3.94 19.72 2.48
N ASN A 106 -2.80 19.22 2.05
CA ASN A 106 -1.48 19.68 2.44
C ASN A 106 -0.67 19.89 1.17
N LYS A 107 -0.44 21.14 0.80
CA LYS A 107 0.20 21.50 -0.48
C LYS A 107 1.61 22.02 -0.26
N PRO A 108 2.66 21.20 -0.50
CA PRO A 108 4.03 21.72 -0.56
C PRO A 108 4.18 22.75 -1.69
N PRO A 109 5.10 23.73 -1.59
CA PRO A 109 5.29 24.79 -2.60
C PRO A 109 5.50 24.24 -4.03
N THR A 110 6.23 23.13 -4.16
CA THR A 110 6.53 22.48 -5.44
C THR A 110 5.59 21.31 -5.75
N GLY A 111 4.58 21.04 -4.90
CA GLY A 111 3.78 19.82 -4.92
C GLY A 111 4.57 18.60 -4.47
N TYR A 112 3.93 17.43 -4.45
CA TYR A 112 4.59 16.18 -4.08
C TYR A 112 5.39 15.62 -5.26
N PRO A 113 6.62 15.15 -5.07
CA PRO A 113 7.43 14.55 -6.13
C PRO A 113 6.88 13.17 -6.57
N ASP A 114 6.34 12.40 -5.64
CA ASP A 114 5.87 11.04 -5.82
C ASP A 114 4.81 10.66 -4.76
N TYR A 115 4.23 9.46 -4.87
CA TYR A 115 3.23 8.96 -3.92
C TYR A 115 3.84 8.59 -2.56
N HIS A 116 5.11 8.19 -2.50
CA HIS A 116 5.77 7.94 -1.22
C HIS A 116 5.78 9.22 -0.37
N ALA A 117 6.27 10.34 -0.93
CA ALA A 117 6.32 11.62 -0.22
C ALA A 117 4.91 12.14 0.15
N LYS A 118 3.91 11.95 -0.74
CA LYS A 118 2.53 12.36 -0.48
C LYS A 118 1.94 11.55 0.68
N MET A 119 1.95 10.24 0.59
CA MET A 119 1.27 9.38 1.56
C MET A 119 1.95 9.44 2.92
N THR A 120 3.28 9.38 2.99
CA THR A 120 4.01 9.46 4.26
C THR A 120 3.76 10.78 4.97
N ARG A 121 3.68 11.90 4.25
CA ARG A 121 3.38 13.20 4.85
C ARG A 121 2.01 13.25 5.53
N TYR A 122 0.98 12.74 4.87
CA TYR A 122 -0.36 12.67 5.49
C TYR A 122 -0.40 11.69 6.65
N ILE A 123 0.24 10.53 6.52
CA ILE A 123 0.33 9.54 7.60
C ILE A 123 1.00 10.14 8.82
N GLU A 124 2.11 10.85 8.67
CA GLU A 124 2.80 11.53 9.76
C GLU A 124 1.87 12.50 10.50
N ILE A 125 1.17 13.38 9.76
CA ILE A 125 0.27 14.37 10.37
C ILE A 125 -0.86 13.70 11.13
N ILE A 126 -1.49 12.69 10.54
CA ILE A 126 -2.66 12.00 11.10
C ILE A 126 -2.26 11.13 12.30
N SER A 127 -1.11 10.45 12.22
CA SER A 127 -0.70 9.45 13.22
C SER A 127 0.07 10.05 14.40
N ALA A 128 0.66 11.24 14.27
CA ALA A 128 1.46 11.85 15.33
C ALA A 128 0.74 11.94 16.69
N PRO A 129 -0.55 12.35 16.78
CA PRO A 129 -1.27 12.33 18.05
C PRO A 129 -1.40 10.93 18.66
N ALA A 130 -1.70 9.90 17.84
CA ALA A 130 -1.84 8.52 18.31
C ALA A 130 -0.49 7.98 18.84
N GLN A 131 0.60 8.22 18.12
CA GLN A 131 1.97 7.85 18.54
C GLN A 131 2.37 8.55 19.86
N SER A 132 1.92 9.77 20.06
CA SER A 132 2.18 10.53 21.28
C SER A 132 1.39 10.01 22.49
N LEU A 133 0.19 9.43 22.27
CA LEU A 133 -0.60 8.78 23.32
C LEU A 133 -0.07 7.38 23.63
N GLN A 134 0.29 6.63 22.61
CA GLN A 134 0.80 5.26 22.74
C GLN A 134 2.04 5.09 21.86
N PRO A 135 3.26 5.23 22.44
CA PRO A 135 4.51 4.99 21.73
C PRO A 135 4.54 3.59 21.11
N GLY A 136 5.03 3.51 19.87
CA GLY A 136 5.06 2.27 19.09
C GLY A 136 3.83 2.04 18.20
N THR A 137 2.76 2.83 18.35
CA THR A 137 1.64 2.81 17.39
C THR A 137 2.11 3.29 16.02
N THR A 138 1.89 2.50 14.98
CA THR A 138 2.38 2.80 13.63
C THR A 138 1.42 2.28 12.56
N ALA A 139 1.43 2.91 11.40
CA ALA A 139 0.75 2.44 10.20
C ALA A 139 1.51 1.30 9.49
N ARG A 140 2.73 0.98 9.93
CA ARG A 140 3.58 -0.06 9.34
C ARG A 140 3.23 -1.41 9.94
N THR A 141 2.29 -2.10 9.30
CA THR A 141 1.79 -3.40 9.75
C THR A 141 2.63 -4.56 9.23
N TYR A 142 3.42 -4.33 8.17
CA TYR A 142 4.17 -5.36 7.43
C TYR A 142 3.28 -6.49 6.91
N LYS A 143 1.99 -6.22 6.77
CA LYS A 143 1.09 -7.16 6.10
C LYS A 143 1.36 -7.16 4.60
N PRO A 144 1.38 -8.35 3.99
CA PRO A 144 1.55 -8.44 2.55
C PRO A 144 0.36 -7.79 1.83
N VAL A 145 0.65 -7.17 0.69
CA VAL A 145 -0.39 -6.74 -0.24
C VAL A 145 -1.13 -7.99 -0.72
N PRO A 146 -2.46 -8.07 -0.58
CA PRO A 146 -3.22 -9.19 -1.13
C PRO A 146 -2.95 -9.28 -2.64
N ALA A 147 -2.47 -10.42 -3.11
CA ALA A 147 -2.49 -10.70 -4.53
C ALA A 147 -3.96 -10.96 -4.91
N ASP A 148 -4.39 -10.46 -6.07
CA ASP A 148 -5.65 -10.93 -6.64
C ASP A 148 -5.57 -12.46 -6.72
N GLU A 149 -6.53 -13.18 -6.14
CA GLU A 149 -6.51 -14.65 -6.10
C GLU A 149 -6.38 -15.26 -7.50
N ALA A 150 -6.82 -14.54 -8.54
CA ALA A 150 -6.67 -14.91 -9.95
C ALA A 150 -5.26 -14.73 -10.52
N GLU A 151 -4.37 -13.98 -9.85
CA GLU A 151 -3.00 -13.70 -10.33
C GLU A 151 -1.92 -14.42 -9.53
N SER A 152 -2.22 -14.95 -8.35
CA SER A 152 -1.25 -15.65 -7.53
C SER A 152 -1.37 -17.16 -7.71
N VAL A 153 -0.27 -17.80 -8.12
CA VAL A 153 -0.15 -19.26 -8.14
C VAL A 153 0.06 -19.83 -6.73
N PHE A 154 0.35 -18.99 -5.75
CA PHE A 154 0.50 -19.38 -4.36
C PHE A 154 -0.84 -19.42 -3.64
N ARG A 155 -1.09 -20.49 -2.89
CA ARG A 155 -2.23 -20.63 -1.97
C ARG A 155 -1.98 -19.98 -0.61
N TYR A 156 -0.83 -19.33 -0.42
CA TYR A 156 -0.42 -18.64 0.79
C TYR A 156 0.24 -17.32 0.42
N VAL A 157 0.31 -16.41 1.36
CA VAL A 157 0.93 -15.11 1.16
C VAL A 157 2.45 -15.24 1.23
N ASP A 158 3.15 -14.89 0.15
CA ASP A 158 4.62 -14.87 0.11
C ASP A 158 5.17 -13.64 0.86
N SER A 159 5.31 -13.79 2.18
CA SER A 159 5.94 -12.79 3.03
C SER A 159 7.47 -12.87 3.00
N ALA A 160 8.05 -13.98 2.54
CA ALA A 160 9.49 -14.20 2.54
C ALA A 160 10.19 -13.38 1.45
N SER A 161 9.65 -13.37 0.22
CA SER A 161 10.19 -12.57 -0.89
C SER A 161 10.12 -11.07 -0.59
N SER A 162 9.06 -10.61 0.09
CA SER A 162 8.93 -9.22 0.51
C SER A 162 9.99 -8.84 1.55
N ARG A 163 10.19 -9.65 2.59
CA ARG A 163 11.20 -9.42 3.64
C ARG A 163 12.63 -9.47 3.12
N ALA A 164 12.90 -10.34 2.16
CA ALA A 164 14.22 -10.48 1.55
C ALA A 164 14.51 -9.45 0.45
N GLY A 165 13.55 -8.59 0.10
CA GLY A 165 13.70 -7.60 -0.98
C GLY A 165 13.85 -8.20 -2.37
N ILE A 166 13.48 -9.48 -2.57
CA ILE A 166 13.65 -10.22 -3.83
C ILE A 166 12.38 -10.24 -4.70
N THR A 167 11.30 -9.59 -4.27
CA THR A 167 10.02 -9.59 -4.99
C THR A 167 10.14 -9.16 -6.44
N ALA A 168 10.97 -8.15 -6.73
CA ALA A 168 11.20 -7.69 -8.10
C ALA A 168 11.93 -8.73 -8.96
N VAL A 169 12.74 -9.59 -8.34
CA VAL A 169 13.45 -10.68 -9.02
C VAL A 169 12.50 -11.83 -9.27
N THR A 170 11.76 -12.26 -8.26
CA THR A 170 10.79 -13.36 -8.37
C THR A 170 9.62 -13.01 -9.28
N ALA A 171 9.19 -11.74 -9.34
CA ALA A 171 8.15 -11.28 -10.26
C ALA A 171 8.50 -11.51 -11.75
N LYS A 172 9.78 -11.60 -12.12
CA LYS A 172 10.20 -11.96 -13.49
C LYS A 172 9.82 -13.38 -13.87
N LEU A 173 9.59 -14.24 -12.89
CA LEU A 173 9.17 -15.63 -13.10
C LEU A 173 7.64 -15.78 -13.14
N SER A 174 6.91 -14.74 -12.77
CA SER A 174 5.44 -14.73 -12.85
C SER A 174 4.99 -14.88 -14.31
N GLY A 175 4.04 -15.80 -14.53
CA GLY A 175 3.55 -16.09 -15.89
C GLY A 175 4.47 -16.95 -16.77
N GLN A 176 5.67 -17.33 -16.28
CA GLN A 176 6.56 -18.23 -17.01
C GLN A 176 6.08 -19.68 -16.91
N ARG A 177 6.30 -20.42 -18.00
CA ARG A 177 6.14 -21.88 -18.03
C ARG A 177 7.52 -22.49 -18.15
N ILE A 178 7.89 -23.36 -17.23
CA ILE A 178 9.24 -23.92 -17.13
C ILE A 178 9.15 -25.44 -17.32
N ALA A 179 9.96 -25.97 -18.21
CA ALA A 179 10.13 -27.40 -18.39
C ALA A 179 11.47 -27.86 -17.74
N ILE A 180 11.43 -28.92 -16.95
CA ILE A 180 12.63 -29.53 -16.33
C ILE A 180 12.78 -30.93 -16.90
N VAL A 181 13.84 -31.11 -17.71
CA VAL A 181 14.12 -32.40 -18.34
C VAL A 181 15.07 -33.20 -17.45
N GLY A 182 14.49 -34.23 -16.82
CA GLY A 182 15.23 -35.12 -15.90
C GLY A 182 15.23 -34.64 -14.46
N LEU A 183 14.77 -35.50 -13.55
CA LEU A 183 14.67 -35.22 -12.11
C LEU A 183 15.75 -35.93 -11.29
N GLY A 184 16.85 -36.36 -11.89
CA GLY A 184 18.03 -36.80 -11.15
C GLY A 184 18.74 -35.61 -10.48
N GLY A 185 19.58 -35.85 -9.47
CA GLY A 185 20.41 -34.86 -8.77
C GLY A 185 20.07 -33.38 -8.97
N THR A 186 20.63 -32.75 -9.98
CA THR A 186 20.43 -31.32 -10.26
C THR A 186 18.98 -30.97 -10.62
N GLY A 187 18.27 -31.81 -11.38
CA GLY A 187 16.90 -31.53 -11.81
C GLY A 187 15.91 -31.50 -10.65
N SER A 188 16.06 -32.37 -9.66
CA SER A 188 15.23 -32.35 -8.45
C SER A 188 15.47 -31.10 -7.60
N TYR A 189 16.70 -30.63 -7.51
CA TYR A 189 17.06 -29.38 -6.85
C TYR A 189 16.43 -28.17 -7.55
N MET A 190 16.50 -28.14 -8.89
CA MET A 190 15.88 -27.08 -9.69
C MET A 190 14.36 -27.07 -9.52
N LEU A 191 13.72 -28.25 -9.49
CA LEU A 191 12.29 -28.36 -9.24
C LEU A 191 11.90 -27.79 -7.87
N ASP A 192 12.64 -28.13 -6.81
CA ASP A 192 12.39 -27.60 -5.45
C ASP A 192 12.50 -26.07 -5.41
N LEU A 193 13.51 -25.49 -6.07
CA LEU A 193 13.70 -24.05 -6.10
C LEU A 193 12.61 -23.36 -6.94
N VAL A 194 12.30 -23.87 -8.14
CA VAL A 194 11.32 -23.28 -9.06
C VAL A 194 9.90 -23.39 -8.49
N ALA A 195 9.55 -24.49 -7.82
CA ALA A 195 8.24 -24.67 -7.19
C ALA A 195 7.94 -23.65 -6.06
N LYS A 196 8.95 -22.99 -5.54
CA LYS A 196 8.85 -21.91 -4.54
C LYS A 196 8.76 -20.51 -5.15
N THR A 197 8.70 -20.41 -6.47
CA THR A 197 8.61 -19.14 -7.21
C THR A 197 7.23 -18.97 -7.86
N PRO A 198 6.84 -17.76 -8.27
CA PRO A 198 5.52 -17.51 -8.86
C PRO A 198 5.43 -17.93 -10.36
N VAL A 199 6.07 -19.01 -10.75
CA VAL A 199 5.89 -19.57 -12.11
C VAL A 199 4.48 -20.07 -12.30
N LEU A 200 3.95 -19.90 -13.51
CA LEU A 200 2.58 -20.30 -13.83
C LEU A 200 2.46 -21.83 -13.90
N GLU A 201 3.47 -22.49 -14.46
CA GLU A 201 3.41 -23.92 -14.79
C GLU A 201 4.81 -24.53 -14.83
N ILE A 202 4.95 -25.75 -14.31
CA ILE A 202 6.18 -26.55 -14.35
C ILE A 202 5.87 -27.89 -15.03
N HIS A 203 6.66 -28.26 -16.06
CA HIS A 203 6.58 -29.50 -16.80
C HIS A 203 7.80 -30.37 -16.56
#